data_c8adb7795a077cfd851a134c46a4e2af
#
_entry.id   c8adb7795a077cfd851a134c46a4e2af
#
_cell.length_a   1.000
_cell.length_b   1.000
_cell.length_c   1.000
_cell.angle_alpha   90.00
_cell.angle_beta   90.00
_cell.angle_gamma   90.00
#
_symmetry.space_group_name_H-M   'P 1'
#
loop_
_entity.id
_entity.type
_entity.pdbx_description
1 polymer ?
#
loop_
_entity_poly.entity_id
_entity_poly.type
_entity_poly.pdbx_seq_one_letter_code
_entity_poly.pdbx_strand_id
1 'polypeptide(L)'
;MLERGLLVVGGERASVFDDRAQNEVTGMVVIVGLAVILSLFFGFVVFQNFTAPGDDVPKVAFEYTHDEATEALTITHNAGDAFAADEVFVLVRDANGSVTGTRVWGGSGTVSSGDSITVEGVERGASVRIVWVAGAGERTYVIGRWGGSSS
;
A
#
# COMPACT_ATOMS: atom_id res chain seq x y z
N MET A 1 -66.92 -45.43 -21.17
CA MET A 1 -66.85 -43.98 -21.42
C MET A 1 -66.45 -43.11 -20.15
N LEU A 2 -66.89 -43.54 -18.99
CA LEU A 2 -66.51 -42.83 -17.74
C LEU A 2 -65.03 -42.94 -17.34
N GLU A 3 -64.34 -44.00 -17.70
CA GLU A 3 -62.92 -44.23 -17.44
C GLU A 3 -62.00 -43.27 -18.21
N ARG A 4 -62.32 -42.85 -19.40
CA ARG A 4 -61.51 -41.87 -20.18
C ARG A 4 -61.52 -40.47 -19.61
N GLY A 5 -62.62 -40.07 -19.00
CA GLY A 5 -62.72 -38.79 -18.36
C GLY A 5 -61.83 -38.67 -17.04
N LEU A 6 -61.73 -39.74 -16.28
CA LEU A 6 -60.93 -39.84 -15.10
C LEU A 6 -59.39 -39.79 -15.39
N LEU A 7 -58.97 -40.43 -16.49
CA LEU A 7 -57.56 -40.42 -16.93
C LEU A 7 -57.09 -39.03 -17.37
N VAL A 8 -57.94 -38.28 -18.10
CA VAL A 8 -57.63 -36.91 -18.54
C VAL A 8 -57.52 -35.93 -17.35
N VAL A 9 -58.39 -36.02 -16.37
CA VAL A 9 -58.33 -35.21 -15.13
C VAL A 9 -57.10 -35.53 -14.29
N GLY A 10 -56.69 -36.78 -14.24
CA GLY A 10 -55.45 -37.18 -13.56
C GLY A 10 -54.19 -36.62 -14.22
N GLY A 11 -54.15 -36.55 -15.56
CA GLY A 11 -53.03 -35.99 -16.28
C GLY A 11 -52.84 -34.48 -16.09
N GLU A 12 -53.90 -33.74 -16.02
CA GLU A 12 -53.83 -32.28 -15.78
C GLU A 12 -53.33 -31.93 -14.39
N ARG A 13 -53.70 -32.68 -13.39
CA ARG A 13 -53.23 -32.49 -12.03
C ARG A 13 -51.75 -32.78 -11.87
N ALA A 14 -51.22 -33.78 -12.54
CA ALA A 14 -49.81 -34.13 -12.52
C ALA A 14 -48.95 -33.03 -13.14
N SER A 15 -49.38 -32.39 -14.23
CA SER A 15 -48.63 -31.33 -14.89
C SER A 15 -48.56 -30.04 -14.06
N VAL A 16 -49.60 -29.70 -13.33
CA VAL A 16 -49.61 -28.48 -12.46
C VAL A 16 -48.66 -28.63 -11.27
N PHE A 17 -48.52 -29.82 -10.74
CA PHE A 17 -47.56 -30.08 -9.63
C PHE A 17 -46.12 -30.04 -10.13
N ASP A 18 -45.85 -30.49 -11.33
CA ASP A 18 -44.53 -30.52 -11.93
C ASP A 18 -44.01 -29.10 -12.22
N ASP A 19 -44.84 -28.22 -12.77
CA ASP A 19 -44.52 -26.84 -13.04
C ASP A 19 -44.17 -26.03 -11.76
N ARG A 20 -44.82 -26.28 -10.67
CA ARG A 20 -44.52 -25.66 -9.38
C ARG A 20 -43.20 -26.11 -8.79
N ALA A 21 -42.91 -27.39 -8.85
CA ALA A 21 -41.65 -27.96 -8.40
C ALA A 21 -40.46 -27.43 -9.21
N GLN A 22 -40.61 -27.27 -10.52
CA GLN A 22 -39.57 -26.68 -11.36
C GLN A 22 -39.29 -25.22 -11.04
N ASN A 23 -40.31 -24.41 -10.79
CA ASN A 23 -40.14 -23.01 -10.42
C ASN A 23 -39.45 -22.84 -9.08
N GLU A 24 -39.75 -23.69 -8.11
CA GLU A 24 -39.12 -23.65 -6.79
C GLU A 24 -37.64 -24.02 -6.86
N VAL A 25 -37.27 -25.05 -7.59
CA VAL A 25 -35.87 -25.44 -7.80
C VAL A 25 -35.11 -24.38 -8.57
N THR A 26 -35.69 -23.77 -9.58
CA THR A 26 -35.08 -22.70 -10.37
C THR A 26 -34.81 -21.46 -9.47
N GLY A 27 -35.79 -21.10 -8.63
CA GLY A 27 -35.60 -20.01 -7.67
C GLY A 27 -34.45 -20.26 -6.70
N MET A 28 -34.33 -21.48 -6.18
CA MET A 28 -33.28 -21.87 -5.25
C MET A 28 -31.89 -21.81 -5.92
N VAL A 29 -31.76 -22.29 -7.15
CA VAL A 29 -30.50 -22.22 -7.91
C VAL A 29 -30.09 -20.79 -8.20
N VAL A 30 -31.02 -19.92 -8.51
CA VAL A 30 -30.73 -18.49 -8.74
C VAL A 30 -30.23 -17.82 -7.47
N ILE A 31 -30.87 -18.08 -6.33
CA ILE A 31 -30.45 -17.50 -5.04
C ILE A 31 -29.04 -17.97 -4.65
N VAL A 32 -28.77 -19.27 -4.79
CA VAL A 32 -27.44 -19.83 -4.48
C VAL A 32 -26.39 -19.27 -5.45
N GLY A 33 -26.70 -19.19 -6.74
CA GLY A 33 -25.81 -18.60 -7.74
C GLY A 33 -25.48 -17.14 -7.43
N LEU A 34 -26.49 -16.35 -7.08
CA LEU A 34 -26.29 -14.96 -6.68
C LEU A 34 -25.44 -14.83 -5.40
N ALA A 35 -25.69 -15.67 -4.40
CA ALA A 35 -24.91 -15.69 -3.18
C ALA A 35 -23.43 -16.01 -3.43
N VAL A 36 -23.12 -16.94 -4.32
CA VAL A 36 -21.75 -17.27 -4.73
C VAL A 36 -21.08 -16.09 -5.42
N ILE A 37 -21.77 -15.45 -6.36
CA ILE A 37 -21.24 -14.27 -7.08
C ILE A 37 -20.96 -13.13 -6.11
N LEU A 38 -21.88 -12.83 -5.19
CA LEU A 38 -21.70 -11.81 -4.17
C LEU A 38 -20.52 -12.15 -3.25
N SER A 39 -20.38 -13.39 -2.84
CA SER A 39 -19.27 -13.83 -1.97
C SER A 39 -17.91 -13.66 -2.67
N LEU A 40 -17.81 -13.99 -3.95
CA LEU A 40 -16.60 -13.78 -4.74
C LEU A 40 -16.28 -12.29 -4.89
N PHE A 41 -17.30 -11.47 -5.12
CA PHE A 41 -17.12 -10.02 -5.23
C PHE A 41 -16.65 -9.41 -3.92
N PHE A 42 -17.30 -9.74 -2.80
CA PHE A 42 -16.86 -9.29 -1.47
C PHE A 42 -15.47 -9.81 -1.12
N GLY A 43 -15.19 -11.07 -1.40
CA GLY A 43 -13.87 -11.66 -1.19
C GLY A 43 -12.78 -10.92 -1.97
N PHE A 44 -13.05 -10.56 -3.21
CA PHE A 44 -12.13 -9.79 -4.05
C PHE A 44 -11.89 -8.37 -3.50
N VAL A 45 -12.96 -7.65 -3.13
CA VAL A 45 -12.86 -6.31 -2.54
C VAL A 45 -12.09 -6.34 -1.22
N VAL A 46 -12.39 -7.32 -0.36
CA VAL A 46 -11.67 -7.51 0.91
C VAL A 46 -10.21 -7.84 0.64
N PHE A 47 -9.92 -8.76 -0.28
CA PHE A 47 -8.56 -9.13 -0.65
C PHE A 47 -7.75 -7.93 -1.14
N GLN A 48 -8.30 -7.07 -2.00
CA GLN A 48 -7.63 -5.85 -2.44
C GLN A 48 -7.30 -4.89 -1.30
N ASN A 49 -8.16 -4.79 -0.30
CA ASN A 49 -7.92 -3.92 0.86
C ASN A 49 -6.86 -4.49 1.82
N PHE A 50 -6.73 -5.82 1.91
CA PHE A 50 -5.71 -6.45 2.75
C PHE A 50 -4.37 -6.67 2.04
N THR A 51 -4.37 -6.76 0.72
CA THR A 51 -3.17 -6.84 -0.12
C THR A 51 -2.78 -5.52 -0.77
N ALA A 52 -3.50 -4.42 -0.49
CA ALA A 52 -2.92 -3.12 -0.71
C ALA A 52 -1.53 -3.16 -0.06
N PRO A 53 -0.44 -2.88 -0.81
CA PRO A 53 0.87 -2.79 -0.20
C PRO A 53 0.71 -1.84 0.97
N GLY A 54 0.77 -2.38 2.18
CA GLY A 54 0.89 -1.56 3.36
C GLY A 54 2.08 -0.68 3.08
N ASP A 55 2.05 0.58 3.50
CA ASP A 55 3.20 1.44 3.43
C ASP A 55 4.31 0.77 4.25
N ASP A 56 4.95 -0.24 3.67
CA ASP A 56 6.12 -0.87 4.26
C ASP A 56 7.22 0.18 4.24
N VAL A 57 7.38 0.82 5.37
CA VAL A 57 8.47 1.78 5.59
C VAL A 57 9.78 1.09 5.23
N PRO A 58 10.54 1.59 4.25
CA PRO A 58 11.77 0.96 3.83
C PRO A 58 12.75 0.91 5.01
N LYS A 59 13.27 -0.28 5.25
CA LYS A 59 14.29 -0.51 6.29
C LYS A 59 15.66 -0.25 5.68
N VAL A 60 16.19 0.90 5.96
CA VAL A 60 17.44 1.39 5.35
C VAL A 60 18.47 1.70 6.42
N ALA A 61 19.70 1.30 6.19
CA ALA A 61 20.85 1.69 6.97
C ALA A 61 21.64 2.74 6.19
N PHE A 62 21.80 3.91 6.79
CA PHE A 62 22.58 5.01 6.23
C PHE A 62 23.93 5.13 6.94
N GLU A 63 24.94 5.43 6.16
CA GLU A 63 26.25 5.85 6.64
C GLU A 63 26.40 7.36 6.42
N TYR A 64 26.93 8.06 7.40
CA TYR A 64 27.07 9.51 7.40
C TYR A 64 28.54 9.90 7.52
N THR A 65 29.02 10.74 6.61
CA THR A 65 30.35 11.31 6.64
C THR A 65 30.23 12.82 6.60
N HIS A 66 30.58 13.49 7.68
CA HIS A 66 30.55 14.94 7.79
C HIS A 66 31.93 15.53 7.61
N ASP A 67 32.06 16.49 6.69
CA ASP A 67 33.24 17.30 6.49
C ASP A 67 32.99 18.71 7.07
N GLU A 68 33.60 18.96 8.21
CA GLU A 68 33.47 20.26 8.91
C GLU A 68 34.12 21.45 8.16
N ALA A 69 35.10 21.18 7.29
CA ALA A 69 35.77 22.22 6.52
C ALA A 69 34.91 22.76 5.38
N THR A 70 34.11 21.92 4.78
CA THR A 70 33.21 22.28 3.71
C THR A 70 31.74 22.38 4.15
N GLU A 71 31.47 22.10 5.44
CA GLU A 71 30.11 22.04 5.99
C GLU A 71 29.19 21.12 5.18
N ALA A 72 29.76 20.04 4.67
CA ALA A 72 29.06 19.07 3.83
C ALA A 72 28.87 17.75 4.55
N LEU A 73 27.66 17.20 4.45
CA LEU A 73 27.33 15.88 4.94
C LEU A 73 27.07 14.94 3.77
N THR A 74 27.86 13.91 3.64
CA THR A 74 27.60 12.82 2.68
C THR A 74 26.81 11.72 3.37
N ILE A 75 25.67 11.41 2.81
CA ILE A 75 24.77 10.35 3.27
C ILE A 75 24.83 9.23 2.24
N THR A 76 25.25 8.06 2.66
CA THR A 76 25.35 6.87 1.80
C THR A 76 24.31 5.83 2.23
N HIS A 77 23.56 5.33 1.27
CA HIS A 77 22.71 4.17 1.46
C HIS A 77 23.62 2.92 1.60
N ASN A 78 23.86 2.50 2.82
CA ASN A 78 24.82 1.41 3.09
C ASN A 78 24.20 0.03 2.87
N ALA A 79 22.99 -0.18 3.37
CA ALA A 79 22.28 -1.46 3.25
C ALA A 79 20.79 -1.29 3.43
N GLY A 80 20.02 -2.27 3.01
CA GLY A 80 18.58 -2.36 3.20
C GLY A 80 17.77 -2.22 1.92
N ASP A 81 16.51 -1.85 2.07
CA ASP A 81 15.56 -1.78 0.96
C ASP A 81 15.86 -0.61 0.02
N ALA A 82 15.65 -0.83 -1.25
CA ALA A 82 15.68 0.24 -2.24
C ALA A 82 14.41 1.10 -2.13
N PHE A 83 14.51 2.38 -2.42
CA PHE A 83 13.39 3.32 -2.40
C PHE A 83 13.43 4.26 -3.61
N ALA A 84 12.29 4.88 -3.92
CA ALA A 84 12.23 5.89 -4.96
C ALA A 84 12.86 7.21 -4.47
N ALA A 85 13.72 7.81 -5.28
CA ALA A 85 14.46 9.01 -4.92
C ALA A 85 13.57 10.24 -4.67
N ASP A 86 12.44 10.31 -5.36
CA ASP A 86 11.44 11.37 -5.25
C ASP A 86 10.53 11.26 -4.02
N GLU A 87 10.54 10.11 -3.35
CA GLU A 87 9.79 9.86 -2.12
C GLU A 87 10.58 10.18 -0.85
N VAL A 88 11.87 10.47 -0.96
CA VAL A 88 12.75 10.71 0.19
C VAL A 88 13.26 12.14 0.23
N PHE A 89 13.02 12.78 1.35
CA PHE A 89 13.42 14.15 1.63
C PHE A 89 14.47 14.19 2.73
N VAL A 90 15.46 15.03 2.54
CA VAL A 90 16.51 15.31 3.53
C VAL A 90 16.25 16.70 4.12
N LEU A 91 15.95 16.74 5.42
CA LEU A 91 15.71 17.97 6.16
C LEU A 91 16.96 18.31 6.99
N VAL A 92 17.49 19.50 6.79
CA VAL A 92 18.60 20.04 7.58
C VAL A 92 18.03 21.03 8.59
N ARG A 93 18.45 20.89 9.84
CA ARG A 93 18.11 21.81 10.93
C ARG A 93 19.39 22.35 11.55
N ASP A 94 19.38 23.63 11.88
CA ASP A 94 20.44 24.26 12.61
C ASP A 94 20.51 23.80 14.11
N ALA A 95 21.51 24.31 14.84
CA ALA A 95 21.66 24.01 16.26
C ALA A 95 20.46 24.46 17.12
N ASN A 96 19.65 25.41 16.63
CA ASN A 96 18.45 25.90 17.29
C ASN A 96 17.20 25.08 16.97
N GLY A 97 17.31 24.11 16.03
CA GLY A 97 16.23 23.26 15.59
C GLY A 97 15.38 23.82 14.46
N SER A 98 15.76 24.97 13.90
CA SER A 98 15.08 25.56 12.74
C SER A 98 15.47 24.85 11.46
N VAL A 99 14.50 24.65 10.57
CA VAL A 99 14.76 24.02 9.26
C VAL A 99 15.47 25.03 8.36
N THR A 100 16.70 24.75 8.00
CA THR A 100 17.54 25.59 7.13
C THR A 100 17.53 25.12 5.68
N GLY A 101 17.23 23.85 5.45
CA GLY A 101 17.15 23.27 4.12
C GLY A 101 16.29 22.03 4.05
N THR A 102 15.66 21.87 2.91
CA THR A 102 14.94 20.63 2.54
C THR A 102 15.33 20.28 1.12
N ARG A 103 15.77 19.06 0.91
CA ARG A 103 16.13 18.53 -0.41
C ARG A 103 15.48 17.18 -0.63
N VAL A 104 15.07 16.92 -1.86
CA VAL A 104 14.75 15.58 -2.31
C VAL A 104 16.06 14.80 -2.45
N TRP A 105 16.09 13.50 -2.19
CA TRP A 105 17.31 12.67 -2.28
C TRP A 105 18.06 12.86 -3.62
N GLY A 106 17.34 13.20 -4.66
CA GLY A 106 17.91 13.63 -5.94
C GLY A 106 17.44 12.79 -7.12
N GLY A 107 16.97 13.49 -8.14
CA GLY A 107 16.62 12.91 -9.42
C GLY A 107 15.37 12.04 -9.44
N SER A 108 15.17 11.43 -10.58
CA SER A 108 14.18 10.38 -10.79
C SER A 108 14.92 9.04 -10.82
N GLY A 109 14.42 8.06 -10.13
CA GLY A 109 14.99 6.71 -10.13
C GLY A 109 14.92 6.04 -8.78
N THR A 110 15.52 4.87 -8.72
CA THR A 110 15.59 4.05 -7.51
C THR A 110 16.94 4.23 -6.84
N VAL A 111 16.93 4.51 -5.55
CA VAL A 111 18.11 4.56 -4.70
C VAL A 111 18.35 3.18 -4.11
N SER A 112 19.56 2.69 -4.29
CA SER A 112 19.98 1.36 -3.86
C SER A 112 21.25 1.44 -3.01
N SER A 113 21.62 0.32 -2.41
CA SER A 113 22.85 0.22 -1.63
C SER A 113 24.08 0.66 -2.43
N GLY A 114 24.85 1.57 -1.88
CA GLY A 114 26.00 2.21 -2.53
C GLY A 114 25.74 3.62 -3.06
N ASP A 115 24.49 4.00 -3.23
CA ASP A 115 24.14 5.37 -3.67
C ASP A 115 24.33 6.38 -2.54
N SER A 116 24.79 7.57 -2.87
CA SER A 116 25.03 8.63 -1.91
C SER A 116 24.53 9.98 -2.37
N ILE A 117 24.26 10.85 -1.41
CA ILE A 117 23.94 12.28 -1.64
C ILE A 117 24.81 13.11 -0.73
N THR A 118 25.26 14.27 -1.22
CA THR A 118 25.97 15.27 -0.43
C THR A 118 25.06 16.47 -0.18
N VAL A 119 24.92 16.80 1.07
CA VAL A 119 24.11 17.94 1.57
C VAL A 119 25.07 19.00 2.09
N GLU A 120 25.02 20.18 1.49
CA GLU A 120 25.84 21.34 1.88
C GLU A 120 25.10 22.18 2.94
N GLY A 121 25.87 23.00 3.67
CA GLY A 121 25.33 23.88 4.71
C GLY A 121 24.96 23.17 6.00
N VAL A 122 25.63 22.08 6.29
CA VAL A 122 25.47 21.32 7.55
C VAL A 122 26.53 21.80 8.54
N GLU A 123 26.21 22.85 9.27
CA GLU A 123 27.08 23.46 10.27
C GLU A 123 27.28 22.54 11.50
N ARG A 124 28.27 22.87 12.29
CA ARG A 124 28.51 22.20 13.58
C ARG A 124 27.30 22.35 14.50
N GLY A 125 26.80 21.24 15.03
CA GLY A 125 25.61 21.21 15.86
C GLY A 125 24.30 21.10 15.10
N ALA A 126 24.33 21.12 13.74
CA ALA A 126 23.18 20.84 12.90
C ALA A 126 22.72 19.40 13.03
N SER A 127 21.49 19.16 12.72
CA SER A 127 20.91 17.80 12.62
C SER A 127 20.25 17.58 11.27
N VAL A 128 20.34 16.36 10.79
CA VAL A 128 19.74 15.95 9.52
C VAL A 128 18.74 14.83 9.75
N ARG A 129 17.58 14.92 9.13
CA ARG A 129 16.56 13.87 9.14
C ARG A 129 16.26 13.45 7.73
N ILE A 130 16.22 12.14 7.53
CA ILE A 130 15.82 11.53 6.26
C ILE A 130 14.38 11.07 6.43
N VAL A 131 13.51 11.60 5.60
CA VAL A 131 12.06 11.42 5.70
C VAL A 131 11.56 10.77 4.43
N TRP A 132 10.91 9.65 4.57
CA TRP A 132 10.22 8.98 3.48
C TRP A 132 8.73 9.33 3.50
N VAL A 133 8.18 9.64 2.35
CA VAL A 133 6.79 10.03 2.15
C VAL A 133 6.06 8.93 1.40
N ALA A 134 5.13 8.28 2.07
CA ALA A 134 4.34 7.19 1.50
C ALA A 134 3.15 7.71 0.71
N GLY A 135 2.91 7.09 -0.45
CA GLY A 135 1.77 7.41 -1.28
C GLY A 135 1.74 8.86 -1.76
N ALA A 136 0.57 9.44 -1.93
CA ALA A 136 0.38 10.82 -2.37
C ALA A 136 0.72 11.91 -1.31
N GLY A 137 1.59 11.61 -0.36
CA GLY A 137 1.99 12.54 0.71
C GLY A 137 1.17 12.43 2.00
N GLU A 138 0.35 11.40 2.13
CA GLU A 138 -0.52 11.23 3.29
C GLU A 138 0.20 10.81 4.56
N ARG A 139 1.32 10.10 4.44
CA ARG A 139 2.09 9.60 5.58
C ARG A 139 3.58 9.88 5.41
N THR A 140 4.18 10.26 6.51
CA THR A 140 5.59 10.65 6.56
C THR A 140 6.30 9.89 7.65
N TYR A 141 7.40 9.23 7.33
CA TYR A 141 8.19 8.43 8.25
C TYR A 141 9.65 8.87 8.24
N VAL A 142 10.24 9.02 9.43
CA VAL A 142 11.67 9.29 9.57
C VAL A 142 12.42 7.97 9.48
N ILE A 143 13.18 7.79 8.40
CA ILE A 143 13.95 6.56 8.13
C ILE A 143 15.44 6.70 8.48
N GLY A 144 15.93 7.91 8.72
CA GLY A 144 17.30 8.16 9.12
C GLY A 144 17.43 9.45 9.90
N ARG A 145 18.42 9.49 10.81
CA ARG A 145 18.76 10.67 11.60
C ARG A 145 20.26 10.77 11.77
N TRP A 146 20.78 11.98 11.60
CA TRP A 146 22.13 12.33 11.98
C TRP A 146 22.09 13.58 12.85
N GLY A 147 22.83 13.58 13.93
CA GLY A 147 22.98 14.74 14.78
C GLY A 147 24.45 15.03 14.95
N GLY A 148 24.88 16.26 14.60
CA GLY A 148 26.23 16.71 14.92
C GLY A 148 26.45 16.60 16.43
N SER A 149 27.49 15.88 16.85
CA SER A 149 27.84 15.80 18.25
C SER A 149 28.21 17.20 18.74
N SER A 150 27.36 17.78 19.57
CA SER A 150 27.79 18.88 20.47
C SER A 150 28.70 18.26 21.52
N SER A 151 29.95 18.22 21.25
CA SER A 151 30.97 17.94 22.26
C SER A 151 31.38 19.23 22.96
#